data_15a7dce408387726921233a5e79c7257
#
_entry.id   15a7dce408387726921233a5e79c7257
#
_cell.length_a   1.000
_cell.length_b   1.000
_cell.length_c   1.000
_cell.angle_alpha   90.00
_cell.angle_beta   90.00
_cell.angle_gamma   90.00
#
_symmetry.space_group_name_H-M   'P 1'
#
loop_
_entity.id
_entity.type
_entity.pdbx_description
1 polymer ?
#
loop_
_entity_poly.entity_id
_entity_poly.type
_entity_poly.pdbx_seq_one_letter_code
_entity_poly.pdbx_strand_id
1 'polypeptide(L)'
;RLYQYQEGDILFDGKSITPMSAHDISKLGMGRTFQNLAMFKSMSVERNVMIGAHAQSSSGFTASILGLGSVAAEETRMRKRAAEIIDYMKLGPYSQRLVGDLPFGIQKRVEMARALASEPRLLLLDEPAAGLNHDEMAGLEEQINDVRDRLGITVLLVEHHMSLVMAVSQKVVVINFGKKIAEGTPSEIQKHPEVIAAYLGAPADA
;
A
#
# COMPACT_ATOMS: atom_id res chain seq x y z
N ARG A 1 -10.62 11.11 -3.65
CA ARG A 1 -10.49 12.20 -2.65
C ARG A 1 -11.63 12.12 -1.67
N LEU A 2 -11.33 11.98 -0.37
CA LEU A 2 -12.33 12.05 0.69
C LEU A 2 -12.49 13.47 1.23
N TYR A 3 -11.44 14.30 1.12
CA TYR A 3 -11.41 15.66 1.62
C TYR A 3 -10.99 16.64 0.52
N GLN A 4 -11.57 17.84 0.54
CA GLN A 4 -11.12 18.97 -0.25
C GLN A 4 -10.05 19.70 0.56
N TYR A 5 -8.91 19.98 -0.04
CA TYR A 5 -7.90 20.86 0.52
C TYR A 5 -8.17 22.30 0.06
N GLN A 6 -7.75 23.27 0.85
CA GLN A 6 -8.04 24.69 0.62
C GLN A 6 -6.95 25.33 -0.23
N GLU A 7 -5.69 24.93 -0.05
CA GLU A 7 -4.52 25.51 -0.70
C GLU A 7 -3.48 24.46 -1.03
N GLY A 8 -2.60 24.80 -1.99
CA GLY A 8 -1.48 23.95 -2.41
C GLY A 8 -1.80 23.11 -3.64
N ASP A 9 -0.83 22.30 -4.05
CA ASP A 9 -0.93 21.37 -5.17
C ASP A 9 -0.23 20.04 -4.82
N ILE A 10 -0.69 18.97 -5.43
CA ILE A 10 -0.08 17.65 -5.29
C ILE A 10 0.46 17.25 -6.66
N LEU A 11 1.78 17.05 -6.72
CA LEU A 11 2.46 16.64 -7.94
C LEU A 11 2.81 15.16 -7.87
N PHE A 12 2.54 14.43 -8.94
CA PHE A 12 3.01 13.08 -9.17
C PHE A 12 3.78 13.05 -10.51
N ASP A 13 5.06 12.67 -10.47
CA ASP A 13 5.97 12.76 -11.63
C ASP A 13 5.94 14.13 -12.31
N GLY A 14 5.95 15.21 -11.53
CA GLY A 14 5.93 16.58 -12.02
C GLY A 14 4.58 17.06 -12.58
N LYS A 15 3.54 16.24 -12.57
CA LYS A 15 2.20 16.59 -13.04
C LYS A 15 1.25 16.78 -11.87
N SER A 16 0.49 17.88 -11.89
CA SER A 16 -0.56 18.10 -10.89
C SER A 16 -1.66 17.03 -11.01
N ILE A 17 -1.94 16.37 -9.90
CA ILE A 17 -3.06 15.42 -9.77
C ILE A 17 -4.29 16.07 -9.14
N THR A 18 -4.17 17.32 -8.77
CA THR A 18 -5.21 18.13 -8.13
C THR A 18 -6.52 18.20 -8.93
N PRO A 19 -6.52 18.44 -10.25
CA PRO A 19 -7.75 18.49 -11.03
C PRO A 19 -8.30 17.10 -11.40
N MET A 20 -7.55 16.02 -11.15
CA MET A 20 -7.90 14.70 -11.64
C MET A 20 -9.00 14.02 -10.79
N SER A 21 -9.83 13.20 -11.41
CA SER A 21 -10.77 12.33 -10.71
C SER A 21 -10.05 11.19 -9.97
N ALA A 22 -10.68 10.61 -8.95
CA ALA A 22 -10.12 9.45 -8.25
C ALA A 22 -9.87 8.26 -9.19
N HIS A 23 -10.72 8.08 -10.20
CA HIS A 23 -10.58 7.06 -11.23
C HIS A 23 -9.33 7.29 -12.11
N ASP A 24 -9.05 8.53 -12.49
CA ASP A 24 -7.90 8.85 -13.33
C ASP A 24 -6.59 8.75 -12.53
N ILE A 25 -6.61 9.10 -11.24
CA ILE A 25 -5.46 8.93 -10.33
C ILE A 25 -5.05 7.46 -10.25
N SER A 26 -6.00 6.52 -10.19
CA SER A 26 -5.67 5.08 -10.13
C SER A 26 -4.88 4.60 -11.35
N LYS A 27 -5.12 5.20 -12.53
CA LYS A 27 -4.42 4.88 -13.78
C LYS A 27 -2.97 5.41 -13.83
N LEU A 28 -2.61 6.33 -12.94
CA LEU A 28 -1.24 6.87 -12.88
C LEU A 28 -0.23 5.89 -12.27
N GLY A 29 -0.69 4.74 -11.79
CA GLY A 29 0.17 3.76 -11.10
C GLY A 29 0.31 4.08 -9.61
N MET A 30 -0.75 4.53 -8.97
CA MET A 30 -0.84 4.66 -7.51
C MET A 30 -1.66 3.50 -6.94
N GLY A 31 -1.03 2.67 -6.12
CA GLY A 31 -1.67 1.66 -5.28
C GLY A 31 -1.89 2.20 -3.87
N ARG A 32 -3.00 1.84 -3.23
CA ARG A 32 -3.27 2.21 -1.83
C ARG A 32 -3.83 1.03 -1.07
N THR A 33 -3.33 0.82 0.15
CA THR A 33 -4.02 0.03 1.18
C THR A 33 -4.92 0.95 2.01
N PHE A 34 -5.87 0.38 2.73
CA PHE A 34 -6.78 1.14 3.58
C PHE A 34 -6.56 0.77 5.03
N GLN A 35 -6.70 1.71 5.94
CA GLN A 35 -6.60 1.50 7.39
C GLN A 35 -7.56 0.39 7.87
N ASN A 36 -8.79 0.37 7.36
CA ASN A 36 -9.73 -0.73 7.54
C ASN A 36 -9.67 -1.66 6.33
N LEU A 37 -9.30 -2.92 6.53
CA LEU A 37 -9.22 -3.95 5.49
C LEU A 37 -10.41 -3.89 4.54
N ALA A 38 -10.27 -3.19 3.41
CA ALA A 38 -11.31 -3.08 2.38
C ALA A 38 -11.32 -4.33 1.50
N MET A 39 -11.44 -5.51 2.14
CA MET A 39 -11.37 -6.82 1.49
C MET A 39 -12.74 -7.41 1.28
N PHE A 40 -12.90 -8.15 0.20
CA PHE A 40 -14.10 -8.97 -0.03
C PHE A 40 -13.96 -10.28 0.75
N LYS A 41 -14.41 -10.28 2.01
CA LYS A 41 -14.23 -11.40 2.95
C LYS A 41 -14.84 -12.71 2.47
N SER A 42 -15.92 -12.64 1.69
CA SER A 42 -16.60 -13.79 1.09
C SER A 42 -15.97 -14.31 -0.21
N MET A 43 -14.86 -13.72 -0.65
CA MET A 43 -14.12 -14.15 -1.82
C MET A 43 -12.79 -14.79 -1.42
N SER A 44 -12.26 -15.66 -2.29
CA SER A 44 -10.94 -16.24 -2.10
C SER A 44 -9.82 -15.21 -2.21
N VAL A 45 -8.63 -15.56 -1.71
CA VAL A 45 -7.41 -14.75 -1.88
C VAL A 45 -7.16 -14.46 -3.35
N GLU A 46 -7.19 -15.48 -4.21
CA GLU A 46 -6.99 -15.33 -5.66
C GLU A 46 -7.93 -14.27 -6.26
N ARG A 47 -9.22 -14.36 -5.96
CA ARG A 47 -10.21 -13.40 -6.48
C ARG A 47 -9.98 -11.97 -5.96
N ASN A 48 -9.62 -11.83 -4.69
CA ASN A 48 -9.27 -10.52 -4.12
C ASN A 48 -8.07 -9.89 -4.82
N VAL A 49 -7.01 -10.68 -5.10
CA VAL A 49 -5.82 -10.19 -5.80
C VAL A 49 -6.12 -9.88 -7.27
N MET A 50 -6.94 -10.71 -7.95
CA MET A 50 -7.39 -10.44 -9.32
C MET A 50 -8.14 -9.10 -9.46
N ILE A 51 -8.94 -8.72 -8.46
CA ILE A 51 -9.61 -7.41 -8.45
C ILE A 51 -8.59 -6.27 -8.49
N GLY A 52 -7.44 -6.42 -7.81
CA GLY A 52 -6.33 -5.47 -7.89
C GLY A 52 -5.77 -5.35 -9.31
N ALA A 53 -5.57 -6.46 -9.99
CA ALA A 53 -5.10 -6.50 -11.38
C ALA A 53 -6.09 -5.85 -12.37
N HIS A 54 -7.39 -5.86 -12.06
CA HIS A 54 -8.42 -5.23 -12.89
C HIS A 54 -8.26 -3.70 -13.00
N ALA A 55 -7.61 -3.06 -12.05
CA ALA A 55 -7.37 -1.60 -12.09
C ALA A 55 -6.51 -1.17 -13.30
N GLN A 56 -5.76 -2.09 -13.89
CA GLN A 56 -4.96 -1.90 -15.11
C GLN A 56 -5.71 -2.27 -16.41
N SER A 57 -6.95 -2.77 -16.29
CA SER A 57 -7.76 -3.14 -17.44
C SER A 57 -8.09 -1.91 -18.28
N SER A 58 -7.72 -1.95 -19.56
CA SER A 58 -8.03 -0.90 -20.53
C SER A 58 -9.36 -1.14 -21.24
N SER A 59 -10.01 -2.29 -21.03
CA SER A 59 -11.28 -2.60 -21.66
C SER A 59 -12.41 -1.81 -21.00
N GLY A 60 -12.74 -0.66 -21.61
CA GLY A 60 -13.96 0.05 -21.28
C GLY A 60 -15.18 -0.87 -21.49
N PHE A 61 -16.25 -0.59 -20.75
CA PHE A 61 -17.55 -1.30 -20.81
C PHE A 61 -18.06 -1.56 -22.25
N THR A 62 -17.69 -0.70 -23.20
CA THR A 62 -18.03 -0.83 -24.62
C THR A 62 -17.25 -1.92 -25.37
N ALA A 63 -16.00 -2.22 -24.99
CA ALA A 63 -15.21 -3.29 -25.61
C ALA A 63 -15.68 -4.69 -25.17
N SER A 64 -16.21 -4.80 -23.95
CA SER A 64 -16.80 -6.06 -23.43
C SER A 64 -18.05 -6.49 -24.20
N ILE A 65 -18.78 -5.55 -24.85
CA ILE A 65 -20.01 -5.87 -25.60
C ILE A 65 -19.71 -6.45 -26.98
N LEU A 66 -18.54 -6.16 -27.55
CA LEU A 66 -18.22 -6.50 -28.95
C LEU A 66 -17.17 -7.60 -29.16
N GLY A 67 -16.54 -8.12 -28.10
CA GLY A 67 -15.42 -9.04 -28.30
C GLY A 67 -15.27 -10.12 -27.23
N LEU A 68 -15.95 -11.25 -27.37
CA LEU A 68 -15.81 -12.44 -26.52
C LEU A 68 -14.35 -12.95 -26.39
N GLY A 69 -13.51 -12.75 -27.40
CA GLY A 69 -12.10 -13.17 -27.38
C GLY A 69 -11.19 -12.26 -26.53
N SER A 70 -11.49 -10.97 -26.46
CA SER A 70 -10.67 -10.01 -25.68
C SER A 70 -10.87 -10.16 -24.17
N VAL A 71 -12.08 -10.51 -23.74
CA VAL A 71 -12.42 -10.71 -22.32
C VAL A 71 -11.69 -11.92 -21.74
N ALA A 72 -11.69 -13.05 -22.46
CA ALA A 72 -11.02 -14.26 -22.01
C ALA A 72 -9.48 -14.10 -21.93
N ALA A 73 -8.89 -13.38 -22.90
CA ALA A 73 -7.46 -13.08 -22.90
C ALA A 73 -7.09 -12.15 -21.74
N GLU A 74 -7.93 -11.17 -21.43
CA GLU A 74 -7.74 -10.24 -20.31
C GLU A 74 -7.88 -10.94 -18.95
N GLU A 75 -8.89 -11.78 -18.79
CA GLU A 75 -9.05 -12.59 -17.57
C GLU A 75 -7.85 -13.51 -17.36
N THR A 76 -7.36 -14.15 -18.43
CA THR A 76 -6.16 -14.99 -18.36
C THR A 76 -4.93 -14.20 -17.91
N ARG A 77 -4.75 -12.98 -18.42
CA ARG A 77 -3.65 -12.08 -18.01
C ARG A 77 -3.78 -11.68 -16.54
N MET A 78 -4.98 -11.27 -16.10
CA MET A 78 -5.23 -10.92 -14.70
C MET A 78 -4.98 -12.10 -13.76
N ARG A 79 -5.41 -13.31 -14.14
CA ARG A 79 -5.19 -14.52 -13.37
C ARG A 79 -3.71 -14.87 -13.26
N LYS A 80 -2.97 -14.76 -14.37
CA LYS A 80 -1.51 -14.95 -14.37
C LYS A 80 -0.83 -13.96 -13.44
N ARG A 81 -1.19 -12.66 -13.54
CA ARG A 81 -0.64 -11.63 -12.67
C ARG A 81 -0.96 -11.86 -11.20
N ALA A 82 -2.20 -12.24 -10.90
CA ALA A 82 -2.59 -12.58 -9.53
C ALA A 82 -1.77 -13.77 -8.99
N ALA A 83 -1.55 -14.81 -9.79
CA ALA A 83 -0.74 -15.96 -9.39
C ALA A 83 0.71 -15.55 -9.08
N GLU A 84 1.34 -14.72 -9.92
CA GLU A 84 2.70 -14.21 -9.70
C GLU A 84 2.81 -13.43 -8.39
N ILE A 85 1.84 -12.56 -8.08
CA ILE A 85 1.82 -11.78 -6.83
C ILE A 85 1.51 -12.67 -5.62
N ILE A 86 0.62 -13.64 -5.75
CA ILE A 86 0.30 -14.61 -4.69
C ILE A 86 1.56 -15.43 -4.32
N ASP A 87 2.32 -15.86 -5.31
CA ASP A 87 3.57 -16.57 -5.09
C ASP A 87 4.62 -15.66 -4.43
N TYR A 88 4.83 -14.46 -4.98
CA TYR A 88 5.74 -13.45 -4.43
C TYR A 88 5.44 -13.14 -2.96
N MET A 89 4.17 -12.98 -2.63
CA MET A 89 3.69 -12.68 -1.27
C MET A 89 3.59 -13.95 -0.39
N LYS A 90 4.05 -15.12 -0.85
CA LYS A 90 3.98 -16.40 -0.14
C LYS A 90 2.56 -16.75 0.34
N LEU A 91 1.55 -16.43 -0.47
CA LEU A 91 0.13 -16.67 -0.19
C LEU A 91 -0.42 -17.93 -0.86
N GLY A 92 0.40 -18.70 -1.58
CA GLY A 92 0.01 -19.91 -2.29
C GLY A 92 -0.86 -20.89 -1.49
N PRO A 93 -0.49 -21.23 -0.23
CA PRO A 93 -1.29 -22.15 0.61
C PRO A 93 -2.70 -21.64 0.92
N TYR A 94 -2.94 -20.34 0.77
CA TYR A 94 -4.22 -19.69 1.08
C TYR A 94 -5.02 -19.28 -0.16
N SER A 95 -4.50 -19.48 -1.39
CA SER A 95 -5.03 -18.87 -2.61
C SER A 95 -6.51 -19.13 -2.84
N GLN A 96 -7.00 -20.32 -2.51
CA GLN A 96 -8.41 -20.72 -2.66
C GLN A 96 -9.25 -20.52 -1.40
N ARG A 97 -8.65 -20.12 -0.27
CA ARG A 97 -9.39 -19.90 0.98
C ARG A 97 -10.11 -18.56 0.96
N LEU A 98 -11.23 -18.47 1.63
CA LEU A 98 -11.94 -17.20 1.85
C LEU A 98 -11.09 -16.30 2.72
N VAL A 99 -10.98 -15.02 2.34
CA VAL A 99 -10.17 -14.05 3.10
C VAL A 99 -10.69 -13.86 4.51
N GLY A 100 -12.01 -13.93 4.71
CA GLY A 100 -12.63 -13.80 6.03
C GLY A 100 -12.22 -14.88 7.06
N ASP A 101 -11.77 -16.05 6.57
CA ASP A 101 -11.38 -17.20 7.41
C ASP A 101 -9.87 -17.21 7.74
N LEU A 102 -9.13 -16.20 7.28
CA LEU A 102 -7.68 -16.14 7.47
C LEU A 102 -7.30 -15.36 8.73
N PRO A 103 -6.17 -15.69 9.35
CA PRO A 103 -5.58 -14.85 10.39
C PRO A 103 -5.36 -13.42 9.91
N PHE A 104 -5.45 -12.47 10.83
CA PHE A 104 -5.41 -11.03 10.49
C PHE A 104 -4.15 -10.61 9.74
N GLY A 105 -2.96 -11.07 10.16
CA GLY A 105 -1.71 -10.80 9.47
C GLY A 105 -1.69 -11.33 8.03
N ILE A 106 -2.35 -12.48 7.77
CA ILE A 106 -2.49 -13.00 6.40
C ILE A 106 -3.45 -12.13 5.60
N GLN A 107 -4.56 -11.66 6.19
CA GLN A 107 -5.46 -10.72 5.53
C GLN A 107 -4.74 -9.42 5.12
N LYS A 108 -3.87 -8.86 5.97
CA LYS A 108 -3.02 -7.70 5.66
C LYS A 108 -2.08 -7.97 4.48
N ARG A 109 -1.48 -9.18 4.42
CA ARG A 109 -0.66 -9.59 3.27
C ARG A 109 -1.47 -9.69 1.97
N VAL A 110 -2.71 -10.19 2.04
CA VAL A 110 -3.61 -10.24 0.87
C VAL A 110 -3.98 -8.83 0.40
N GLU A 111 -4.20 -7.89 1.33
CA GLU A 111 -4.44 -6.49 0.99
C GLU A 111 -3.27 -5.87 0.24
N MET A 112 -2.04 -6.08 0.72
CA MET A 112 -0.83 -5.63 0.02
C MET A 112 -0.69 -6.31 -1.34
N ALA A 113 -0.92 -7.63 -1.43
CA ALA A 113 -0.91 -8.36 -2.70
C ALA A 113 -1.90 -7.77 -3.71
N ARG A 114 -3.12 -7.43 -3.28
CA ARG A 114 -4.12 -6.77 -4.12
C ARG A 114 -3.64 -5.41 -4.62
N ALA A 115 -3.02 -4.60 -3.77
CA ALA A 115 -2.47 -3.31 -4.18
C ALA A 115 -1.30 -3.48 -5.17
N LEU A 116 -0.42 -4.46 -4.97
CA LEU A 116 0.71 -4.77 -5.87
C LEU A 116 0.25 -5.33 -7.22
N ALA A 117 -0.89 -6.02 -7.26
CA ALA A 117 -1.44 -6.56 -8.51
C ALA A 117 -1.83 -5.48 -9.52
N SER A 118 -2.05 -4.23 -9.06
CA SER A 118 -2.27 -3.06 -9.92
C SER A 118 -0.98 -2.47 -10.52
N GLU A 119 0.17 -3.12 -10.34
CA GLU A 119 1.49 -2.66 -10.83
C GLU A 119 1.78 -1.19 -10.48
N PRO A 120 1.69 -0.82 -9.21
CA PRO A 120 1.86 0.58 -8.82
C PRO A 120 3.32 1.01 -8.96
N ARG A 121 3.54 2.28 -9.30
CA ARG A 121 4.83 2.97 -9.17
C ARG A 121 5.01 3.61 -7.81
N LEU A 122 3.88 3.92 -7.16
CA LEU A 122 3.79 4.44 -5.80
C LEU A 122 2.77 3.61 -5.01
N LEU A 123 3.21 3.02 -3.91
CA LEU A 123 2.36 2.30 -2.96
C LEU A 123 2.16 3.15 -1.71
N LEU A 124 0.90 3.47 -1.42
CA LEU A 124 0.50 4.23 -0.22
C LEU A 124 0.05 3.23 0.86
N LEU A 125 0.76 3.19 1.98
CA LEU A 125 0.46 2.35 3.13
C LEU A 125 -0.01 3.22 4.30
N ASP A 126 -1.23 2.97 4.76
CA ASP A 126 -1.87 3.74 5.82
C ASP A 126 -2.02 2.85 7.07
N GLU A 127 -1.17 3.06 8.07
CA GLU A 127 -1.04 2.28 9.31
C GLU A 127 -1.03 0.74 9.07
N PRO A 128 -0.15 0.21 8.22
CA PRO A 128 -0.15 -1.20 7.89
C PRO A 128 0.17 -2.11 9.08
N ALA A 129 0.88 -1.61 10.09
CA ALA A 129 1.23 -2.37 11.29
C ALA A 129 0.10 -2.45 12.33
N ALA A 130 -0.98 -1.68 12.17
CA ALA A 130 -2.07 -1.68 13.13
C ALA A 130 -2.67 -3.09 13.32
N GLY A 131 -2.69 -3.57 14.57
CA GLY A 131 -3.22 -4.88 14.94
C GLY A 131 -2.31 -6.08 14.67
N LEU A 132 -1.07 -5.88 14.22
CA LEU A 132 -0.08 -6.94 14.06
C LEU A 132 0.66 -7.22 15.38
N ASN A 133 1.00 -8.48 15.61
CA ASN A 133 1.93 -8.86 16.67
C ASN A 133 3.40 -8.63 16.24
N HIS A 134 4.35 -8.91 17.15
CA HIS A 134 5.77 -8.64 16.92
C HIS A 134 6.34 -9.41 15.72
N ASP A 135 6.00 -10.67 15.57
CA ASP A 135 6.49 -11.53 14.47
C ASP A 135 5.90 -11.11 13.12
N GLU A 136 4.61 -10.75 13.13
CA GLU A 136 3.91 -10.23 11.94
C GLU A 136 4.48 -8.86 11.51
N MET A 137 4.90 -8.03 12.47
CA MET A 137 5.54 -6.73 12.19
C MET A 137 6.91 -6.92 11.53
N ALA A 138 7.73 -7.86 11.99
CA ALA A 138 8.99 -8.20 11.34
C ALA A 138 8.79 -8.69 9.89
N GLY A 139 7.76 -9.50 9.67
CA GLY A 139 7.37 -9.93 8.32
C GLY A 139 6.90 -8.77 7.43
N LEU A 140 6.20 -7.78 7.98
CA LEU A 140 5.79 -6.56 7.26
C LEU A 140 7.00 -5.70 6.88
N GLU A 141 7.97 -5.53 7.78
CA GLU A 141 9.22 -4.82 7.53
C GLU A 141 9.97 -5.43 6.33
N GLU A 142 10.16 -6.77 6.34
CA GLU A 142 10.77 -7.50 5.22
C GLU A 142 10.01 -7.24 3.90
N GLN A 143 8.69 -7.30 3.93
CA GLN A 143 7.85 -7.09 2.75
C GLN A 143 7.97 -5.67 2.19
N ILE A 144 7.96 -4.63 3.04
CA ILE A 144 8.09 -3.24 2.60
C ILE A 144 9.46 -3.01 1.95
N ASN A 145 10.53 -3.51 2.57
CA ASN A 145 11.88 -3.42 2.03
C ASN A 145 11.98 -4.16 0.67
N ASP A 146 11.41 -5.36 0.59
CA ASP A 146 11.41 -6.17 -0.63
C ASP A 146 10.64 -5.47 -1.79
N VAL A 147 9.49 -4.88 -1.51
CA VAL A 147 8.70 -4.11 -2.48
C VAL A 147 9.49 -2.91 -2.99
N ARG A 148 10.18 -2.18 -2.11
CA ARG A 148 11.02 -1.04 -2.49
C ARG A 148 12.23 -1.49 -3.30
N ASP A 149 13.00 -2.46 -2.80
CA ASP A 149 14.34 -2.76 -3.30
C ASP A 149 14.32 -3.72 -4.50
N ARG A 150 13.42 -4.69 -4.52
CA ARG A 150 13.33 -5.69 -5.61
C ARG A 150 12.32 -5.34 -6.69
N LEU A 151 11.17 -4.77 -6.32
CA LEU A 151 10.18 -4.35 -7.30
C LEU A 151 10.39 -2.91 -7.78
N GLY A 152 11.25 -2.11 -7.13
CA GLY A 152 11.52 -0.72 -7.49
C GLY A 152 10.32 0.21 -7.28
N ILE A 153 9.38 -0.16 -6.40
CA ILE A 153 8.17 0.60 -6.13
C ILE A 153 8.47 1.63 -5.03
N THR A 154 8.15 2.89 -5.28
CA THR A 154 8.20 3.92 -4.23
C THR A 154 7.12 3.64 -3.19
N VAL A 155 7.48 3.66 -1.91
CA VAL A 155 6.52 3.46 -0.81
C VAL A 155 6.37 4.75 -0.03
N LEU A 156 5.14 5.21 0.16
CA LEU A 156 4.78 6.26 1.11
C LEU A 156 4.02 5.61 2.27
N LEU A 157 4.65 5.61 3.44
CA LEU A 157 4.14 5.00 4.64
C LEU A 157 3.66 6.07 5.63
N VAL A 158 2.43 5.95 6.11
CA VAL A 158 1.92 6.69 7.26
C VAL A 158 1.86 5.71 8.43
N GLU A 159 2.63 6.00 9.49
CA GLU A 159 2.77 5.10 10.64
C GLU A 159 3.11 5.87 11.92
N HIS A 160 2.75 5.29 13.05
CA HIS A 160 3.11 5.77 14.37
C HIS A 160 4.01 4.79 15.16
N HIS A 161 4.27 3.60 14.63
CA HIS A 161 5.24 2.64 15.17
C HIS A 161 6.65 3.04 14.75
N MET A 162 7.33 3.80 15.61
CA MET A 162 8.64 4.39 15.31
C MET A 162 9.69 3.34 14.88
N SER A 163 9.70 2.15 15.50
CA SER A 163 10.62 1.07 15.13
C SER A 163 10.50 0.68 13.67
N LEU A 164 9.26 0.48 13.18
CA LEU A 164 9.01 0.16 11.78
C LEU A 164 9.41 1.32 10.86
N VAL A 165 8.99 2.57 11.19
CA VAL A 165 9.33 3.75 10.38
C VAL A 165 10.84 3.87 10.21
N MET A 166 11.61 3.72 11.30
CA MET A 166 13.06 3.85 11.26
C MET A 166 13.75 2.71 10.50
N ALA A 167 13.17 1.49 10.51
CA ALA A 167 13.73 0.33 9.83
C ALA A 167 13.53 0.35 8.30
N VAL A 168 12.40 0.90 7.82
CA VAL A 168 12.03 0.81 6.38
C VAL A 168 12.20 2.10 5.61
N SER A 169 12.24 3.26 6.28
CA SER A 169 12.23 4.56 5.60
C SER A 169 13.62 5.02 5.22
N GLN A 170 13.73 5.64 4.04
CA GLN A 170 14.92 6.36 3.60
C GLN A 170 14.83 7.85 3.96
N LYS A 171 13.60 8.37 4.06
CA LYS A 171 13.29 9.74 4.41
C LYS A 171 12.05 9.76 5.29
N VAL A 172 12.06 10.53 6.35
CA VAL A 172 10.96 10.68 7.29
C VAL A 172 10.53 12.14 7.35
N VAL A 173 9.22 12.36 7.30
CA VAL A 173 8.60 13.65 7.58
C VAL A 173 7.74 13.50 8.82
N VAL A 174 7.98 14.31 9.84
CA VAL A 174 7.23 14.26 11.09
C VAL A 174 6.22 15.39 11.13
N ILE A 175 4.97 15.01 11.38
CA ILE A 175 3.84 15.95 11.47
C ILE A 175 3.26 15.88 12.88
N ASN A 176 3.09 17.03 13.51
CA ASN A 176 2.45 17.17 14.82
C ASN A 176 1.35 18.23 14.74
N PHE A 177 0.12 17.87 15.13
CA PHE A 177 -1.07 18.73 15.00
C PHE A 177 -1.21 19.43 13.64
N GLY A 178 -0.97 18.67 12.55
CA GLY A 178 -1.08 19.17 11.17
C GLY A 178 0.09 20.03 10.69
N LYS A 179 1.13 20.25 11.50
CA LYS A 179 2.33 21.01 11.13
C LYS A 179 3.53 20.10 10.98
N LYS A 180 4.31 20.31 9.92
CA LYS A 180 5.61 19.64 9.76
C LYS A 180 6.59 20.20 10.81
N ILE A 181 7.09 19.32 11.70
CA ILE A 181 8.06 19.69 12.74
C ILE A 181 9.49 19.24 12.41
N ALA A 182 9.65 18.20 11.60
CA ALA A 182 10.97 17.72 11.18
C ALA A 182 10.89 17.00 9.81
N GLU A 183 12.03 16.96 9.12
CA GLU A 183 12.22 16.21 7.89
C GLU A 183 13.70 15.82 7.76
N GLY A 184 13.99 14.54 7.48
CA GLY A 184 15.37 14.06 7.37
C GLY A 184 15.45 12.54 7.24
N THR A 185 16.66 12.03 7.36
CA THR A 185 16.91 10.59 7.48
C THR A 185 16.42 10.05 8.83
N PRO A 186 16.16 8.73 8.95
CA PRO A 186 15.79 8.14 10.24
C PRO A 186 16.74 8.50 11.38
N SER A 187 18.04 8.51 11.13
CA SER A 187 19.05 8.83 12.16
C SER A 187 19.05 10.29 12.60
N GLU A 188 18.68 11.21 11.72
CA GLU A 188 18.50 12.64 12.07
C GLU A 188 17.22 12.84 12.87
N ILE A 189 16.13 12.18 12.45
CA ILE A 189 14.83 12.28 13.12
C ILE A 189 14.86 11.75 14.54
N GLN A 190 15.57 10.63 14.79
CA GLN A 190 15.74 10.07 16.15
C GLN A 190 16.42 11.02 17.13
N LYS A 191 17.22 11.95 16.62
CA LYS A 191 17.97 12.92 17.44
C LYS A 191 17.31 14.30 17.47
N HIS A 192 16.21 14.48 16.74
CA HIS A 192 15.57 15.80 16.62
C HIS A 192 14.82 16.15 17.92
N PRO A 193 15.13 17.28 18.61
CA PRO A 193 14.56 17.59 19.91
C PRO A 193 13.03 17.65 19.94
N GLU A 194 12.41 18.27 18.95
CA GLU A 194 10.96 18.37 18.87
C GLU A 194 10.28 17.03 18.63
N VAL A 195 10.94 16.11 17.90
CA VAL A 195 10.43 14.75 17.68
C VAL A 195 10.54 13.92 18.95
N ILE A 196 11.65 14.04 19.68
CA ILE A 196 11.82 13.38 20.97
C ILE A 196 10.73 13.84 21.94
N ALA A 197 10.50 15.14 22.04
CA ALA A 197 9.47 15.69 22.92
C ALA A 197 8.05 15.25 22.53
N ALA A 198 7.74 15.14 21.23
CA ALA A 198 6.40 14.83 20.76
C ALA A 198 6.06 13.33 20.72
N TYR A 199 7.04 12.46 20.44
CA TYR A 199 6.80 11.06 20.09
C TYR A 199 7.65 10.03 20.83
N LEU A 200 8.86 10.37 21.26
CA LEU A 200 9.81 9.43 21.86
C LEU A 200 9.86 9.50 23.39
N GLY A 201 9.20 10.50 23.98
CA GLY A 201 9.29 10.80 25.41
C GLY A 201 10.63 11.39 25.79
N ALA A 202 10.73 12.07 26.92
CA ALA A 202 12.03 12.42 27.51
C ALA A 202 12.80 11.10 27.76
N PRO A 203 14.14 11.06 27.50
CA PRO A 203 14.92 9.92 27.92
C PRO A 203 14.63 9.69 29.40
N ALA A 204 14.25 8.45 29.75
CA ALA A 204 14.15 8.08 31.15
C ALA A 204 15.55 8.29 31.74
N ASP A 205 15.65 9.37 32.47
CA ASP A 205 16.70 9.75 33.41
C ASP A 205 18.16 9.87 32.97
N ALA A 206 18.58 11.10 33.18
CA ALA A 206 19.87 11.32 33.81
C ALA A 206 19.73 11.12 35.35
#